data_15e40689d4a82a4ce0a5dedc129bd3f0
#
_entry.id   15e40689d4a82a4ce0a5dedc129bd3f0
#
_cell.length_a   1.000
_cell.length_b   1.000
_cell.length_c   1.000
_cell.angle_alpha   90.00
_cell.angle_beta   90.00
_cell.angle_gamma   90.00
#
_symmetry.space_group_name_H-M   'P 1'
#
loop_
_entity.id
_entity.type
_entity.pdbx_description
1 polymer ?
#
loop_
_entity_poly.entity_id
_entity_poly.type
_entity_poly.pdbx_seq_one_letter_code
_entity_poly.pdbx_strand_id
1 'polypeptide(L)'
;FSYNLDSILSRLIYGRIIFPSSKLATCELSKKFVEQPDFEIQHIYRALEVISKEADYIQAELYKNSLNIFDRNNGILYYDCTNYFFEIEQEDGLKQYGVSKEHRPNPIVQMGLLMDGDGMPLAFCINKGNSNEQTTLKPLEQKIISDFGLSKFIVCTDAGLASNANRKFNNVQNRAFITTQSIKKLKAHLKEWALDTKEWHISGSNKVYDLTEIDEKADFDKIFYKQRWIKEDGLEQN
;
A
#
# COMPACT_ATOMS: atom_id res chain seq x y z
N PHE A 1 -15.70 19.67 -23.24
CA PHE A 1 -16.49 18.43 -23.08
C PHE A 1 -17.94 18.72 -23.42
N SER A 2 -18.65 17.78 -24.05
CA SER A 2 -20.11 17.87 -24.34
C SER A 2 -20.99 17.43 -23.14
N TYR A 3 -20.38 17.17 -21.97
CA TYR A 3 -21.02 16.72 -20.74
C TYR A 3 -20.34 17.35 -19.51
N ASN A 4 -21.10 17.45 -18.43
CA ASN A 4 -20.60 18.00 -17.16
C ASN A 4 -19.85 16.93 -16.36
N LEU A 5 -18.52 17.04 -16.30
CA LEU A 5 -17.66 16.09 -15.58
C LEU A 5 -17.94 16.11 -14.07
N ASP A 6 -18.19 17.27 -13.47
CA ASP A 6 -18.50 17.41 -12.05
C ASP A 6 -19.80 16.70 -11.68
N SER A 7 -20.84 16.87 -12.49
CA SER A 7 -22.11 16.15 -12.33
C SER A 7 -21.90 14.63 -12.37
N ILE A 8 -21.09 14.12 -13.29
CA ILE A 8 -20.79 12.68 -13.36
C ILE A 8 -20.00 12.22 -12.14
N LEU A 9 -18.94 12.94 -11.78
CA LEU A 9 -18.05 12.55 -10.68
C LEU A 9 -18.78 12.52 -9.34
N SER A 10 -19.59 13.56 -9.06
CA SER A 10 -20.40 13.61 -7.84
C SER A 10 -21.37 12.43 -7.74
N ARG A 11 -22.06 12.06 -8.84
CA ARG A 11 -22.99 10.90 -8.84
C ARG A 11 -22.25 9.57 -8.69
N LEU A 12 -21.06 9.44 -9.26
CA LEU A 12 -20.22 8.25 -9.06
C LEU A 12 -19.79 8.12 -7.59
N ILE A 13 -19.41 9.23 -6.93
CA ILE A 13 -19.02 9.25 -5.53
C ILE A 13 -20.23 8.96 -4.63
N TYR A 14 -21.33 9.68 -4.79
CA TYR A 14 -22.55 9.46 -4.01
C TYR A 14 -23.12 8.05 -4.20
N GLY A 15 -23.15 7.57 -5.44
CA GLY A 15 -23.59 6.20 -5.73
C GLY A 15 -22.69 5.16 -5.08
N ARG A 16 -21.36 5.42 -5.00
CA ARG A 16 -20.44 4.50 -4.33
C ARG A 16 -20.63 4.46 -2.81
N ILE A 17 -20.99 5.57 -2.19
CA ILE A 17 -21.22 5.67 -0.74
C ILE A 17 -22.60 5.11 -0.37
N ILE A 18 -23.64 5.47 -1.09
CA ILE A 18 -25.04 5.18 -0.72
C ILE A 18 -25.48 3.80 -1.26
N PHE A 19 -25.14 3.50 -2.52
CA PHE A 19 -25.56 2.29 -3.25
C PHE A 19 -24.41 1.70 -4.06
N PRO A 20 -23.40 1.07 -3.42
CA PRO A 20 -22.27 0.48 -4.14
C PRO A 20 -22.75 -0.52 -5.19
N SER A 21 -22.54 -0.21 -6.46
CA SER A 21 -23.05 -1.00 -7.58
C SER A 21 -22.23 -0.81 -8.86
N SER A 22 -22.64 -1.46 -9.95
CA SER A 22 -22.02 -1.28 -11.27
C SER A 22 -22.22 0.14 -11.82
N LYS A 23 -21.43 0.55 -12.79
CA LYS A 23 -21.56 1.87 -13.40
C LYS A 23 -22.91 2.08 -14.06
N LEU A 24 -23.46 1.03 -14.67
CA LEU A 24 -24.80 1.05 -15.25
C LEU A 24 -25.86 1.26 -14.16
N ALA A 25 -25.81 0.48 -13.10
CA ALA A 25 -26.75 0.62 -11.98
C ALA A 25 -26.60 1.99 -11.28
N THR A 26 -25.40 2.51 -11.10
CA THR A 26 -25.16 3.85 -10.57
C THR A 26 -25.79 4.92 -11.46
N CYS A 27 -25.71 4.81 -12.79
CA CYS A 27 -26.33 5.69 -13.73
C CYS A 27 -27.87 5.70 -13.56
N GLU A 28 -28.48 4.53 -13.47
CA GLU A 28 -29.94 4.41 -13.28
C GLU A 28 -30.40 4.90 -11.90
N LEU A 29 -29.64 4.58 -10.84
CA LEU A 29 -29.95 5.02 -9.48
C LEU A 29 -29.78 6.53 -9.32
N SER A 30 -28.85 7.16 -10.04
CA SER A 30 -28.63 8.60 -9.97
C SER A 30 -29.85 9.42 -10.46
N LYS A 31 -30.69 8.84 -11.29
CA LYS A 31 -31.97 9.45 -11.73
C LYS A 31 -32.97 9.62 -10.58
N LYS A 32 -32.75 8.97 -9.44
CA LYS A 32 -33.56 9.08 -8.23
C LYS A 32 -33.07 10.18 -7.27
N PHE A 33 -31.95 10.80 -7.56
CA PHE A 33 -31.45 11.90 -6.74
C PHE A 33 -32.28 13.17 -6.97
N VAL A 34 -32.26 14.08 -5.99
CA VAL A 34 -33.02 15.34 -6.07
C VAL A 34 -32.64 16.12 -7.33
N GLU A 35 -31.36 16.23 -7.59
CA GLU A 35 -30.84 16.75 -8.86
C GLU A 35 -30.64 15.60 -9.83
N GLN A 36 -31.44 15.54 -10.85
CA GLN A 36 -31.35 14.50 -11.88
C GLN A 36 -30.09 14.70 -12.74
N PRO A 37 -29.45 13.61 -13.16
CA PRO A 37 -28.29 13.68 -14.05
C PRO A 37 -28.69 14.15 -15.44
N ASP A 38 -27.84 14.98 -16.01
CA ASP A 38 -27.93 15.48 -17.39
C ASP A 38 -27.03 14.69 -18.37
N PHE A 39 -26.67 13.45 -18.00
CA PHE A 39 -25.76 12.62 -18.75
C PHE A 39 -26.28 11.17 -18.90
N GLU A 40 -25.72 10.48 -19.88
CA GLU A 40 -26.01 9.08 -20.18
C GLU A 40 -24.80 8.19 -19.78
N ILE A 41 -25.02 6.87 -19.77
CA ILE A 41 -23.99 5.88 -19.41
C ILE A 41 -22.69 6.01 -20.23
N GLN A 42 -22.78 6.35 -21.51
CA GLN A 42 -21.59 6.56 -22.35
C GLN A 42 -20.72 7.73 -21.87
N HIS A 43 -21.34 8.77 -21.31
CA HIS A 43 -20.61 9.91 -20.75
C HIS A 43 -19.84 9.51 -19.48
N ILE A 44 -20.38 8.57 -18.68
CA ILE A 44 -19.67 8.01 -17.53
C ILE A 44 -18.38 7.32 -17.98
N TYR A 45 -18.42 6.46 -19.00
CA TYR A 45 -17.23 5.76 -19.48
C TYR A 45 -16.18 6.73 -20.04
N ARG A 46 -16.59 7.76 -20.77
CA ARG A 46 -15.68 8.82 -21.24
C ARG A 46 -15.08 9.62 -20.08
N ALA A 47 -15.88 9.93 -19.05
CA ALA A 47 -15.41 10.61 -17.86
C ALA A 47 -14.36 9.75 -17.09
N LEU A 48 -14.59 8.44 -16.96
CA LEU A 48 -13.65 7.51 -16.35
C LEU A 48 -12.31 7.46 -17.11
N GLU A 49 -12.33 7.55 -18.43
CA GLU A 49 -11.10 7.63 -19.24
C GLU A 49 -10.30 8.91 -18.92
N VAL A 50 -10.97 10.06 -18.79
CA VAL A 50 -10.33 11.32 -18.39
C VAL A 50 -9.75 11.21 -16.98
N ILE A 51 -10.55 10.73 -16.01
CA ILE A 51 -10.12 10.53 -14.62
C ILE A 51 -8.91 9.61 -14.54
N SER A 52 -8.89 8.54 -15.36
CA SER A 52 -7.75 7.62 -15.40
C SER A 52 -6.47 8.27 -15.91
N LYS A 53 -6.57 9.17 -16.89
CA LYS A 53 -5.41 9.92 -17.42
C LYS A 53 -4.86 10.94 -16.42
N GLU A 54 -5.74 11.51 -15.61
CA GLU A 54 -5.41 12.52 -14.58
C GLU A 54 -5.22 11.91 -13.18
N ALA A 55 -5.14 10.57 -13.06
CA ALA A 55 -5.12 9.89 -11.78
C ALA A 55 -3.99 10.36 -10.86
N ASP A 56 -2.82 10.68 -11.41
CA ASP A 56 -1.67 11.15 -10.64
C ASP A 56 -1.88 12.56 -10.09
N TYR A 57 -2.37 13.45 -10.93
CA TYR A 57 -2.75 14.80 -10.51
C TYR A 57 -3.86 14.77 -9.45
N ILE A 58 -4.90 13.96 -9.65
CA ILE A 58 -6.01 13.84 -8.70
C ILE A 58 -5.51 13.34 -7.34
N GLN A 59 -4.63 12.35 -7.30
CA GLN A 59 -4.07 11.83 -6.05
C GLN A 59 -3.25 12.91 -5.32
N ALA A 60 -2.41 13.66 -6.04
CA ALA A 60 -1.61 14.74 -5.47
C ALA A 60 -2.49 15.86 -4.88
N GLU A 61 -3.53 16.28 -5.61
CA GLU A 61 -4.46 17.31 -5.13
C GLU A 61 -5.32 16.83 -3.95
N LEU A 62 -5.77 15.57 -3.96
CA LEU A 62 -6.49 14.99 -2.81
C LEU A 62 -5.60 14.94 -1.57
N TYR A 63 -4.33 14.58 -1.72
CA TYR A 63 -3.38 14.62 -0.61
C TYR A 63 -3.22 16.05 -0.07
N LYS A 64 -2.92 17.03 -0.92
CA LYS A 64 -2.75 18.43 -0.52
C LYS A 64 -4.00 18.98 0.20
N ASN A 65 -5.18 18.70 -0.34
CA ASN A 65 -6.43 19.12 0.26
C ASN A 65 -6.70 18.43 1.59
N SER A 66 -6.29 17.18 1.76
CA SER A 66 -6.45 16.44 3.02
C SER A 66 -5.67 17.05 4.18
N LEU A 67 -4.55 17.73 3.91
CA LEU A 67 -3.76 18.44 4.93
C LEU A 67 -4.52 19.61 5.59
N ASN A 68 -5.56 20.12 4.92
CA ASN A 68 -6.43 21.19 5.48
C ASN A 68 -7.54 20.61 6.38
N ILE A 69 -7.75 19.30 6.38
CA ILE A 69 -8.86 18.64 7.08
C ILE A 69 -8.32 17.76 8.21
N PHE A 70 -7.14 17.13 8.01
CA PHE A 70 -6.55 16.17 8.93
C PHE A 70 -5.07 16.50 9.18
N ASP A 71 -4.62 16.25 10.40
CA ASP A 71 -3.19 16.10 10.69
C ASP A 71 -2.74 14.72 10.18
N ARG A 72 -2.07 14.67 9.03
CA ARG A 72 -1.61 13.43 8.41
C ARG A 72 -0.35 12.91 9.08
N ASN A 73 -0.35 11.66 9.51
CA ASN A 73 0.83 10.98 10.06
C ASN A 73 1.76 10.48 8.94
N ASN A 74 2.43 11.41 8.28
CA ASN A 74 3.29 11.14 7.13
C ASN A 74 4.68 10.59 7.52
N GLY A 75 4.98 10.48 8.81
CA GLY A 75 6.28 9.96 9.29
C GLY A 75 6.45 8.47 9.06
N ILE A 76 5.34 7.72 9.00
CA ILE A 76 5.32 6.28 8.75
C ILE A 76 4.37 6.02 7.59
N LEU A 77 4.82 5.24 6.62
CA LEU A 77 4.03 4.84 5.46
C LEU A 77 3.94 3.31 5.39
N TYR A 78 2.75 2.79 5.20
CA TYR A 78 2.50 1.37 4.97
C TYR A 78 2.25 1.12 3.49
N TYR A 79 2.93 0.15 2.93
CA TYR A 79 2.73 -0.26 1.54
C TYR A 79 2.43 -1.75 1.43
N ASP A 80 1.37 -2.07 0.72
CA ASP A 80 1.02 -3.43 0.35
C ASP A 80 0.44 -3.48 -1.07
N CYS A 81 0.54 -4.65 -1.68
CA CYS A 81 -0.05 -4.95 -2.98
C CYS A 81 -1.25 -5.88 -2.80
N THR A 82 -2.28 -5.64 -3.57
CA THR A 82 -3.39 -6.55 -3.77
C THR A 82 -3.63 -6.79 -5.25
N ASN A 83 -4.49 -7.72 -5.59
CA ASN A 83 -4.90 -7.92 -6.97
C ASN A 83 -6.41 -8.12 -7.09
N TYR A 84 -6.92 -7.76 -8.28
CA TYR A 84 -8.32 -7.93 -8.64
C TYR A 84 -8.39 -8.80 -9.88
N PHE A 85 -9.19 -9.84 -9.85
CA PHE A 85 -9.43 -10.71 -11.00
C PHE A 85 -10.58 -10.19 -11.85
N PHE A 86 -10.58 -10.57 -13.12
CA PHE A 86 -11.62 -10.26 -14.09
C PHE A 86 -12.18 -11.55 -14.65
N GLU A 87 -13.49 -11.68 -14.72
CA GLU A 87 -14.16 -12.84 -15.32
C GLU A 87 -14.08 -12.81 -16.85
N ILE A 88 -12.86 -12.86 -17.38
CA ILE A 88 -12.52 -12.93 -18.79
C ILE A 88 -11.53 -14.07 -19.01
N GLU A 89 -11.52 -14.64 -20.23
CA GLU A 89 -10.64 -15.74 -20.59
C GLU A 89 -9.35 -15.28 -21.28
N GLN A 90 -9.32 -14.05 -21.80
CA GLN A 90 -8.18 -13.53 -22.54
C GLN A 90 -7.57 -12.33 -21.86
N GLU A 91 -6.26 -12.22 -21.95
CA GLU A 91 -5.53 -11.07 -21.50
C GLU A 91 -5.88 -9.82 -22.31
N ASP A 92 -5.99 -8.67 -21.62
CA ASP A 92 -6.31 -7.41 -22.25
C ASP A 92 -5.63 -6.23 -21.49
N GLY A 93 -4.67 -5.61 -22.12
CA GLY A 93 -3.97 -4.44 -21.59
C GLY A 93 -3.27 -4.72 -20.25
N LEU A 94 -3.80 -4.16 -19.16
CA LEU A 94 -3.30 -4.37 -17.80
C LEU A 94 -3.76 -5.70 -17.20
N LYS A 95 -4.85 -6.28 -17.70
CA LYS A 95 -5.41 -7.55 -17.25
C LYS A 95 -4.59 -8.69 -17.83
N GLN A 96 -3.71 -9.25 -17.01
CA GLN A 96 -2.76 -10.29 -17.39
C GLN A 96 -2.84 -11.45 -16.42
N TYR A 97 -2.54 -12.66 -16.89
CA TYR A 97 -2.38 -13.81 -16.01
C TYR A 97 -1.18 -13.60 -15.07
N GLY A 98 -1.38 -13.85 -13.79
CA GLY A 98 -0.36 -13.65 -12.77
C GLY A 98 -0.68 -14.44 -11.51
N VAL A 99 0.10 -14.23 -10.45
CA VAL A 99 -0.12 -14.89 -9.16
C VAL A 99 -1.32 -14.23 -8.47
N SER A 100 -2.48 -14.88 -8.57
CA SER A 100 -3.69 -14.43 -7.89
C SER A 100 -3.63 -14.75 -6.40
N LYS A 101 -3.84 -13.77 -5.52
CA LYS A 101 -3.96 -13.97 -4.07
C LYS A 101 -5.19 -14.83 -3.70
N GLU A 102 -6.22 -14.82 -4.54
CA GLU A 102 -7.42 -15.65 -4.40
C GLU A 102 -7.34 -17.00 -5.13
N HIS A 103 -6.17 -17.33 -5.71
CA HIS A 103 -5.97 -18.54 -6.51
C HIS A 103 -6.97 -18.72 -7.66
N ARG A 104 -7.41 -17.61 -8.27
CA ARG A 104 -8.30 -17.60 -9.43
C ARG A 104 -7.52 -17.82 -10.72
N PRO A 105 -8.07 -18.59 -11.67
CA PRO A 105 -7.44 -18.86 -12.96
C PRO A 105 -7.66 -17.74 -13.99
N ASN A 106 -8.10 -16.59 -13.56
CA ASN A 106 -8.49 -15.47 -14.43
C ASN A 106 -7.38 -14.41 -14.52
N PRO A 107 -7.35 -13.60 -15.59
CA PRO A 107 -6.50 -12.43 -15.66
C PRO A 107 -6.77 -11.47 -14.50
N ILE A 108 -5.69 -10.91 -13.96
CA ILE A 108 -5.72 -9.97 -12.83
C ILE A 108 -5.10 -8.62 -13.20
N VAL A 109 -5.36 -7.61 -12.40
CA VAL A 109 -4.54 -6.41 -12.29
C VAL A 109 -3.98 -6.33 -10.87
N GLN A 110 -2.79 -5.78 -10.72
CA GLN A 110 -2.19 -5.54 -9.41
C GLN A 110 -2.37 -4.09 -9.01
N MET A 111 -2.75 -3.85 -7.77
CA MET A 111 -2.82 -2.53 -7.16
C MET A 111 -1.86 -2.46 -5.97
N GLY A 112 -0.93 -1.52 -6.04
CA GLY A 112 -0.14 -1.12 -4.87
C GLY A 112 -0.81 0.07 -4.19
N LEU A 113 -0.96 0.00 -2.87
CA LEU A 113 -1.55 1.06 -2.05
C LEU A 113 -0.56 1.52 -1.00
N LEU A 114 -0.33 2.81 -0.95
CA LEU A 114 0.44 3.48 0.08
C LEU A 114 -0.51 4.20 1.04
N MET A 115 -0.37 3.96 2.33
CA MET A 115 -1.16 4.57 3.40
C MET A 115 -0.23 5.30 4.38
N ASP A 116 -0.72 6.33 5.03
CA ASP A 116 0.01 6.98 6.13
C ASP A 116 -0.07 6.18 7.44
N GLY A 117 0.58 6.69 8.50
CA GLY A 117 0.67 6.02 9.80
C GLY A 117 -0.67 5.78 10.49
N ASP A 118 -1.72 6.50 10.10
CA ASP A 118 -3.08 6.37 10.63
C ASP A 118 -3.98 5.49 9.72
N GLY A 119 -3.40 4.91 8.67
CA GLY A 119 -4.11 4.04 7.73
C GLY A 119 -4.93 4.79 6.68
N MET A 120 -4.74 6.10 6.54
CA MET A 120 -5.41 6.87 5.50
C MET A 120 -4.71 6.68 4.15
N PRO A 121 -5.44 6.39 3.07
CA PRO A 121 -4.84 6.29 1.74
C PRO A 121 -4.06 7.53 1.35
N LEU A 122 -2.87 7.32 0.81
CA LEU A 122 -1.97 8.38 0.35
C LEU A 122 -1.89 8.38 -1.17
N ALA A 123 -1.49 7.27 -1.74
CA ALA A 123 -1.35 7.08 -3.17
C ALA A 123 -1.52 5.61 -3.55
N PHE A 124 -1.87 5.36 -4.80
CA PHE A 124 -1.93 4.01 -5.35
C PHE A 124 -1.32 3.96 -6.76
N CYS A 125 -0.95 2.76 -7.17
CA CYS A 125 -0.59 2.47 -8.55
C CYS A 125 -1.31 1.21 -9.04
N ILE A 126 -1.60 1.17 -10.34
CA ILE A 126 -2.17 0.01 -11.00
C ILE A 126 -1.14 -0.53 -11.98
N ASN A 127 -0.86 -1.81 -11.89
CA ASN A 127 0.14 -2.52 -12.68
C ASN A 127 -0.47 -3.72 -13.40
N LYS A 128 0.24 -4.21 -14.43
CA LYS A 128 -0.14 -5.45 -15.10
C LYS A 128 -0.18 -6.62 -14.12
N GLY A 129 -1.12 -7.54 -14.31
CA GLY A 129 -1.28 -8.68 -13.43
C GLY A 129 -0.06 -9.60 -13.31
N ASN A 130 0.81 -9.61 -14.29
CA ASN A 130 2.07 -10.37 -14.30
C ASN A 130 3.28 -9.56 -13.80
N SER A 131 3.09 -8.33 -13.30
CA SER A 131 4.18 -7.52 -12.79
C SER A 131 4.77 -8.12 -11.50
N ASN A 132 6.07 -7.93 -11.30
CA ASN A 132 6.69 -8.26 -10.02
C ASN A 132 6.34 -7.17 -8.99
N GLU A 133 5.63 -7.52 -7.93
CA GLU A 133 5.20 -6.60 -6.87
C GLU A 133 6.36 -5.81 -6.25
N GLN A 134 7.56 -6.40 -6.15
CA GLN A 134 8.75 -5.71 -5.62
C GLN A 134 9.17 -4.49 -6.43
N THR A 135 8.79 -4.42 -7.69
CA THR A 135 9.16 -3.29 -8.57
C THR A 135 8.18 -2.13 -8.52
N THR A 136 7.04 -2.29 -7.87
CA THR A 136 5.95 -1.31 -7.87
C THR A 136 6.10 -0.21 -6.81
N LEU A 137 6.77 -0.50 -5.69
CA LEU A 137 6.94 0.43 -4.57
C LEU A 137 7.77 1.66 -4.95
N LYS A 138 8.99 1.46 -5.45
CA LYS A 138 9.92 2.55 -5.74
C LYS A 138 9.36 3.62 -6.69
N PRO A 139 8.69 3.29 -7.82
CA PRO A 139 8.05 4.31 -8.66
C PRO A 139 6.97 5.11 -7.93
N LEU A 140 6.19 4.45 -7.06
CA LEU A 140 5.17 5.13 -6.26
C LEU A 140 5.78 6.07 -5.22
N GLU A 141 6.85 5.66 -4.54
CA GLU A 141 7.62 6.52 -3.63
C GLU A 141 8.21 7.73 -4.36
N GLN A 142 8.78 7.53 -5.55
CA GLN A 142 9.29 8.64 -6.37
C GLN A 142 8.19 9.65 -6.68
N LYS A 143 7.00 9.18 -7.00
CA LYS A 143 5.83 10.03 -7.26
C LYS A 143 5.42 10.85 -6.04
N ILE A 144 5.31 10.25 -4.85
CA ILE A 144 4.96 11.03 -3.65
C ILE A 144 6.05 12.03 -3.26
N ILE A 145 7.31 11.73 -3.54
CA ILE A 145 8.40 12.68 -3.33
C ILE A 145 8.28 13.88 -4.28
N SER A 146 8.03 13.64 -5.57
CA SER A 146 7.95 14.71 -6.59
C SER A 146 6.64 15.51 -6.50
N ASP A 147 5.51 14.84 -6.43
CA ASP A 147 4.20 15.45 -6.68
C ASP A 147 3.52 15.89 -5.39
N PHE A 148 3.80 15.18 -4.26
CA PHE A 148 3.23 15.50 -2.95
C PHE A 148 4.20 16.31 -2.08
N GLY A 149 5.49 16.40 -2.46
CA GLY A 149 6.53 17.04 -1.65
C GLY A 149 6.90 16.26 -0.38
N LEU A 150 6.54 14.98 -0.31
CA LEU A 150 6.75 14.12 0.85
C LEU A 150 8.07 13.38 0.73
N SER A 151 9.14 13.89 1.34
CA SER A 151 10.50 13.38 1.19
C SER A 151 11.10 12.74 2.44
N LYS A 152 10.42 12.83 3.60
CA LYS A 152 10.89 12.31 4.88
C LYS A 152 9.87 11.34 5.46
N PHE A 153 10.18 10.05 5.45
CA PHE A 153 9.30 8.99 5.96
C PHE A 153 10.03 7.69 6.24
N ILE A 154 9.38 6.81 6.97
CA ILE A 154 9.76 5.41 7.16
C ILE A 154 8.73 4.56 6.42
N VAL A 155 9.15 3.77 5.43
CA VAL A 155 8.24 2.85 4.75
C VAL A 155 8.22 1.48 5.42
N CYS A 156 7.03 0.97 5.68
CA CYS A 156 6.80 -0.35 6.25
C CYS A 156 6.23 -1.28 5.17
N THR A 157 6.86 -2.43 4.98
CA THR A 157 6.44 -3.44 3.99
C THR A 157 6.52 -4.85 4.59
N ASP A 158 5.85 -5.78 3.93
CA ASP A 158 6.03 -7.20 4.22
C ASP A 158 7.35 -7.76 3.60
N ALA A 159 7.64 -9.02 3.89
CA ALA A 159 8.85 -9.69 3.38
C ALA A 159 8.82 -9.91 1.85
N GLY A 160 7.65 -9.95 1.24
CA GLY A 160 7.48 -10.12 -0.20
C GLY A 160 7.96 -8.90 -0.99
N LEU A 161 7.84 -7.72 -0.39
CA LEU A 161 8.17 -6.43 -0.99
C LEU A 161 9.57 -5.91 -0.63
N ALA A 162 10.30 -6.62 0.24
CA ALA A 162 11.60 -6.24 0.78
C ALA A 162 12.78 -6.55 -0.16
N SER A 163 12.75 -6.11 -1.41
CA SER A 163 13.88 -6.25 -2.31
C SER A 163 15.08 -5.38 -1.88
N ASN A 164 16.30 -5.80 -2.25
CA ASN A 164 17.50 -4.97 -2.02
C ASN A 164 17.39 -3.58 -2.67
N ALA A 165 16.71 -3.48 -3.82
CA ALA A 165 16.48 -2.20 -4.50
C ALA A 165 15.60 -1.27 -3.67
N ASN A 166 14.50 -1.78 -3.09
CA ASN A 166 13.60 -1.01 -2.22
C ASN A 166 14.29 -0.60 -0.92
N ARG A 167 15.03 -1.51 -0.28
CA ARG A 167 15.81 -1.19 0.92
C ARG A 167 16.86 -0.13 0.66
N LYS A 168 17.65 -0.23 -0.42
CA LYS A 168 18.65 0.77 -0.80
C LYS A 168 18.05 2.12 -1.13
N PHE A 169 16.89 2.15 -1.78
CA PHE A 169 16.19 3.40 -2.09
C PHE A 169 15.75 4.13 -0.83
N ASN A 170 15.40 3.40 0.23
CA ASN A 170 14.93 3.95 1.52
C ASN A 170 16.00 4.03 2.61
N ASN A 171 17.24 3.59 2.35
CA ASN A 171 18.36 3.72 3.29
C ASN A 171 19.15 5.00 3.03
N VAL A 172 18.53 6.14 3.26
CA VAL A 172 19.11 7.49 3.04
C VAL A 172 18.76 8.40 4.21
N GLN A 173 19.43 9.56 4.31
CA GLN A 173 19.31 10.45 5.45
C GLN A 173 17.87 10.79 5.89
N ASN A 174 16.95 10.96 4.94
CA ASN A 174 15.57 11.39 5.21
C ASN A 174 14.55 10.25 5.12
N ARG A 175 14.97 9.05 4.75
CA ARG A 175 14.11 7.88 4.62
C ARG A 175 14.73 6.68 5.29
N ALA A 176 13.86 5.85 5.84
CA ALA A 176 14.22 4.55 6.38
C ALA A 176 13.18 3.50 5.96
N PHE A 177 13.45 2.24 6.23
CA PHE A 177 12.50 1.16 5.99
C PHE A 177 12.36 0.25 7.20
N ILE A 178 11.18 -0.33 7.35
CA ILE A 178 10.89 -1.43 8.26
C ILE A 178 10.28 -2.54 7.40
N THR A 179 10.81 -3.73 7.50
CA THR A 179 10.28 -4.87 6.75
C THR A 179 10.38 -6.15 7.55
N THR A 180 9.41 -7.02 7.39
CA THR A 180 9.49 -8.35 7.98
C THR A 180 10.52 -9.20 7.23
N GLN A 181 11.19 -10.07 7.95
CA GLN A 181 12.18 -11.00 7.39
C GLN A 181 11.86 -12.42 7.84
N SER A 182 11.72 -13.33 6.89
CA SER A 182 11.52 -14.75 7.23
C SER A 182 12.78 -15.34 7.86
N ILE A 183 12.68 -15.85 9.08
CA ILE A 183 13.77 -16.54 9.79
C ILE A 183 14.31 -17.71 8.96
N LYS A 184 13.45 -18.40 8.19
CA LYS A 184 13.87 -19.52 7.32
C LYS A 184 14.84 -19.09 6.23
N LYS A 185 14.78 -17.83 5.79
CA LYS A 185 15.62 -17.26 4.72
C LYS A 185 16.85 -16.53 5.24
N LEU A 186 17.05 -16.44 6.55
CA LEU A 186 18.25 -15.86 7.14
C LEU A 186 19.47 -16.75 6.89
N LYS A 187 20.65 -16.11 6.79
CA LYS A 187 21.95 -16.80 6.83
C LYS A 187 22.10 -17.56 8.14
N ALA A 188 22.83 -18.68 8.13
CA ALA A 188 22.92 -19.58 9.27
C ALA A 188 23.27 -18.86 10.60
N HIS A 189 24.30 -18.04 10.61
CA HIS A 189 24.73 -17.28 11.80
C HIS A 189 23.71 -16.26 12.31
N LEU A 190 22.87 -15.69 11.43
CA LEU A 190 21.78 -14.78 11.81
C LEU A 190 20.58 -15.57 12.35
N LYS A 191 20.34 -16.74 11.77
CA LYS A 191 19.29 -17.63 12.25
C LYS A 191 19.61 -18.18 13.63
N GLU A 192 20.84 -18.64 13.86
CA GLU A 192 21.32 -19.08 15.18
C GLU A 192 21.17 -17.96 16.21
N TRP A 193 21.63 -16.75 15.90
CA TRP A 193 21.46 -15.60 16.78
C TRP A 193 19.99 -15.27 17.06
N ALA A 194 19.11 -15.28 16.04
CA ALA A 194 17.70 -14.95 16.20
C ALA A 194 16.91 -15.99 17.02
N LEU A 195 17.37 -17.25 17.02
CA LEU A 195 16.75 -18.35 17.75
C LEU A 195 17.40 -18.63 19.12
N ASP A 196 18.55 -17.99 19.41
CA ASP A 196 19.17 -18.09 20.73
C ASP A 196 18.27 -17.45 21.80
N THR A 197 18.03 -18.15 22.87
CA THR A 197 17.17 -17.73 24.00
C THR A 197 17.75 -16.61 24.85
N LYS A 198 19.02 -16.31 24.72
CA LYS A 198 19.75 -15.33 25.52
C LYS A 198 19.70 -13.93 24.91
N GLU A 199 20.03 -12.94 25.73
CA GLU A 199 20.20 -11.54 25.33
C GLU A 199 18.91 -10.87 24.83
N TRP A 200 17.77 -11.27 25.40
CA TRP A 200 16.50 -10.61 25.11
C TRP A 200 16.25 -9.43 26.05
N HIS A 201 15.54 -8.43 25.57
CA HIS A 201 15.22 -7.17 26.26
C HIS A 201 13.72 -6.91 26.24
N ILE A 202 13.28 -6.09 27.20
CA ILE A 202 11.95 -5.50 27.24
C ILE A 202 12.10 -3.99 27.13
N SER A 203 11.24 -3.32 26.37
CA SER A 203 11.26 -1.87 26.23
C SER A 203 11.15 -1.17 27.59
N GLY A 204 12.02 -0.18 27.83
CA GLY A 204 12.06 0.56 29.10
C GLY A 204 12.79 -0.16 30.24
N SER A 205 13.42 -1.32 30.00
CA SER A 205 14.19 -2.07 31.00
C SER A 205 15.64 -2.30 30.54
N ASN A 206 16.59 -2.13 31.44
CA ASN A 206 18.00 -2.47 31.20
C ASN A 206 18.32 -3.94 31.52
N LYS A 207 17.33 -4.71 31.98
CA LYS A 207 17.51 -6.11 32.30
C LYS A 207 17.62 -6.96 31.04
N VAL A 208 18.55 -7.89 31.03
CA VAL A 208 18.72 -8.90 29.99
C VAL A 208 18.04 -10.18 30.45
N TYR A 209 17.30 -10.81 29.56
CA TYR A 209 16.49 -11.99 29.82
C TYR A 209 17.01 -13.20 29.03
N ASP A 210 16.92 -14.36 29.64
CA ASP A 210 16.98 -15.65 28.95
C ASP A 210 15.52 -16.18 28.83
N LEU A 211 15.06 -16.46 27.64
CA LEU A 211 13.68 -16.90 27.40
C LEU A 211 13.38 -18.28 28.03
N THR A 212 14.42 -19.05 28.40
CA THR A 212 14.22 -20.31 29.13
C THR A 212 13.87 -20.12 30.60
N GLU A 213 14.12 -18.93 31.15
CA GLU A 213 13.95 -18.60 32.57
C GLU A 213 12.73 -17.69 32.83
N ILE A 214 11.95 -17.34 31.78
CA ILE A 214 10.74 -16.49 31.92
C ILE A 214 9.58 -17.27 32.51
N ASP A 215 8.74 -16.61 33.31
CA ASP A 215 7.47 -17.15 33.78
C ASP A 215 6.38 -16.83 32.73
N GLU A 216 5.91 -17.88 32.02
CA GLU A 216 4.91 -17.73 30.94
C GLU A 216 3.61 -17.05 31.41
N LYS A 217 3.26 -17.17 32.70
CA LYS A 217 2.04 -16.54 33.27
C LYS A 217 2.28 -15.08 33.66
N ALA A 218 3.42 -14.82 34.33
CA ALA A 218 3.75 -13.48 34.81
C ALA A 218 4.26 -12.56 33.69
N ASP A 219 4.79 -13.13 32.63
CA ASP A 219 5.41 -12.42 31.52
C ASP A 219 4.59 -12.47 30.21
N PHE A 220 3.35 -12.99 30.26
CA PHE A 220 2.48 -13.22 29.10
C PHE A 220 2.25 -11.94 28.24
N ASP A 221 2.06 -10.79 28.90
CA ASP A 221 1.81 -9.51 28.21
C ASP A 221 3.09 -8.74 27.86
N LYS A 222 4.28 -9.29 28.13
CA LYS A 222 5.55 -8.62 27.86
C LYS A 222 6.04 -8.92 26.46
N ILE A 223 6.50 -7.88 25.78
CA ILE A 223 7.11 -7.98 24.46
C ILE A 223 8.62 -8.03 24.62
N PHE A 224 9.20 -9.17 24.30
CA PHE A 224 10.64 -9.36 24.29
C PHE A 224 11.19 -9.07 22.89
N TYR A 225 12.29 -8.35 22.82
CA TYR A 225 12.98 -8.05 21.57
C TYR A 225 14.49 -8.26 21.72
N LYS A 226 15.14 -8.44 20.58
CA LYS A 226 16.57 -8.58 20.43
C LYS A 226 17.00 -7.85 19.17
N GLN A 227 18.08 -7.08 19.22
CA GLN A 227 18.50 -6.27 18.08
C GLN A 227 19.99 -6.45 17.79
N ARG A 228 20.34 -6.32 16.53
CA ARG A 228 21.72 -6.41 16.06
C ARG A 228 21.92 -5.64 14.77
N TRP A 229 22.92 -4.80 14.73
CA TRP A 229 23.35 -4.16 13.48
C TRP A 229 24.03 -5.18 12.57
N ILE A 230 23.58 -5.23 11.33
CA ILE A 230 24.18 -6.05 10.28
C ILE A 230 24.53 -5.19 9.08
N LYS A 231 25.59 -5.56 8.37
CA LYS A 231 25.98 -4.93 7.13
C LYS A 231 25.97 -5.98 6.03
N GLU A 232 25.03 -5.85 5.11
CA GLU A 232 24.87 -6.74 3.95
C GLU A 232 24.64 -5.93 2.69
N ASP A 233 25.31 -6.33 1.59
CA ASP A 233 25.13 -5.73 0.25
C ASP A 233 25.26 -4.20 0.20
N GLY A 234 26.09 -3.63 1.11
CA GLY A 234 26.28 -2.19 1.25
C GLY A 234 25.16 -1.48 2.02
N LEU A 235 24.27 -2.21 2.68
CA LEU A 235 23.25 -1.70 3.59
C LEU A 235 23.66 -1.98 5.04
N GLU A 236 23.50 -0.97 5.90
CA GLU A 236 23.49 -1.13 7.35
C GLU A 236 22.04 -1.18 7.81
N GLN A 237 21.66 -2.23 8.55
CA GLN A 237 20.29 -2.45 9.01
C GLN A 237 20.31 -3.13 10.39
N ASN A 238 19.26 -2.89 11.15
CA ASN A 238 19.04 -3.45 12.48
C ASN A 238 17.72 -4.21 12.54
#